data_b8a1f32d9a691495aecdc2d5e23fb78c
#
_entry.id   b8a1f32d9a691495aecdc2d5e23fb78c
#
_cell.length_a   1.000
_cell.length_b   1.000
_cell.length_c   1.000
_cell.angle_alpha   90.00
_cell.angle_beta   90.00
_cell.angle_gamma   90.00
#
_symmetry.space_group_name_H-M   'P 1'
#
loop_
_entity.id
_entity.type
_entity.pdbx_description
1 polymer ?
#
loop_
_entity_poly.entity_id
_entity_poly.type
_entity_poly.pdbx_seq_one_letter_code
_entity_poly.pdbx_strand_id
1 'polypeptide(L)'
;MKLDLTDDVLLRSLPHPDDEKVLSAAREALLHGMLNVFIVGEEELHVDACFLALYQQLKLEPGLHLHRMMSPKVDDIVELFNTVLADLSIEEARNQQTQERHIIVMPDFGPNAGKEWMACESLVNTFPGANVGMLAFSTLNNHDAAALQQLSLKSRNKLMRLTEMDHSTMERYLTECHQRGALADLLPSLQESPWCALAMEILDLDVSDTPKHSVSDYDESM
;
A
#
# COMPACT_ATOMS: atom_id res chain seq x y z
N MET A 1 0.96 6.09 -9.94
CA MET A 1 0.04 6.71 -8.97
C MET A 1 0.41 8.17 -8.76
N LYS A 2 -0.40 9.10 -9.26
CA LYS A 2 -0.23 10.56 -9.07
C LYS A 2 -1.21 10.99 -7.97
N LEU A 3 -0.83 10.82 -6.72
CA LEU A 3 -1.61 11.23 -5.56
C LEU A 3 -0.95 12.45 -4.88
N ASP A 4 -0.89 13.59 -5.57
CA ASP A 4 -0.29 14.81 -4.99
C ASP A 4 -1.31 15.78 -4.36
N LEU A 5 -2.60 15.66 -4.65
CA LEU A 5 -3.65 16.55 -4.14
C LEU A 5 -4.75 15.86 -3.32
N THR A 6 -4.91 14.56 -3.47
CA THR A 6 -5.90 13.73 -2.77
C THR A 6 -5.44 13.26 -1.39
N ASP A 7 -4.14 13.33 -1.10
CA ASP A 7 -3.55 12.79 0.14
C ASP A 7 -4.20 13.38 1.41
N ASP A 8 -4.50 14.69 1.44
CA ASP A 8 -5.04 15.35 2.64
C ASP A 8 -6.50 14.99 2.93
N VAL A 9 -7.24 14.56 1.92
CA VAL A 9 -8.67 14.21 2.05
C VAL A 9 -8.84 12.73 2.40
N LEU A 10 -8.08 11.85 1.76
CA LEU A 10 -8.08 10.42 2.08
C LEU A 10 -7.60 10.15 3.51
N LEU A 11 -6.77 11.06 4.07
CA LEU A 11 -6.23 10.95 5.42
C LEU A 11 -7.24 11.19 6.54
N ARG A 12 -8.41 11.75 6.24
CA ARG A 12 -9.35 12.20 7.28
C ARG A 12 -10.42 11.18 7.66
N SER A 13 -10.63 10.15 6.87
CA SER A 13 -11.53 9.04 7.20
C SER A 13 -11.08 7.75 6.54
N LEU A 14 -11.08 6.68 7.30
CA LEU A 14 -10.90 5.35 6.76
C LEU A 14 -12.20 4.91 6.08
N PRO A 15 -12.10 4.20 4.94
CA PRO A 15 -13.27 3.68 4.25
C PRO A 15 -14.12 2.77 5.14
N HIS A 16 -13.49 1.90 5.92
CA HIS A 16 -14.17 1.06 6.88
C HIS A 16 -13.70 1.35 8.32
N PRO A 17 -14.63 1.48 9.31
CA PRO A 17 -14.27 1.83 10.69
C PRO A 17 -13.42 0.76 11.40
N ASP A 18 -13.57 -0.53 11.03
CA ASP A 18 -12.79 -1.61 11.63
C ASP A 18 -11.33 -1.63 11.16
N ASP A 19 -11.00 -0.94 10.06
CA ASP A 19 -9.61 -0.86 9.56
C ASP A 19 -8.69 -0.11 10.52
N GLU A 20 -9.22 0.76 11.39
CA GLU A 20 -8.43 1.38 12.44
C GLU A 20 -7.76 0.33 13.34
N LYS A 21 -8.45 -0.77 13.63
CA LYS A 21 -7.90 -1.90 14.40
C LYS A 21 -6.80 -2.62 13.62
N VAL A 22 -7.01 -2.80 12.30
CA VAL A 22 -6.02 -3.44 11.42
C VAL A 22 -4.76 -2.57 11.34
N LEU A 23 -4.90 -1.27 11.10
CA LEU A 23 -3.78 -0.34 11.01
C LEU A 23 -3.04 -0.17 12.35
N SER A 24 -3.76 -0.11 13.46
CA SER A 24 -3.16 -0.10 14.81
C SER A 24 -2.36 -1.37 15.08
N ALA A 25 -2.89 -2.54 14.74
CA ALA A 25 -2.20 -3.81 14.89
C ALA A 25 -1.01 -3.95 13.92
N ALA A 26 -1.07 -3.32 12.75
CA ALA A 26 0.04 -3.25 11.81
C ALA A 26 1.17 -2.38 12.35
N ARG A 27 0.82 -1.19 12.85
CA ARG A 27 1.79 -0.29 13.50
C ARG A 27 2.49 -0.96 14.67
N GLU A 28 1.74 -1.62 15.56
CA GLU A 28 2.29 -2.37 16.70
C GLU A 28 3.24 -3.49 16.23
N ALA A 29 2.86 -4.25 15.20
CA ALA A 29 3.69 -5.30 14.64
C ALA A 29 5.00 -4.77 14.04
N LEU A 30 4.95 -3.63 13.35
CA LEU A 30 6.14 -2.98 12.79
C LEU A 30 7.08 -2.43 13.85
N LEU A 31 6.55 -1.72 14.83
CA LEU A 31 7.36 -0.95 15.80
C LEU A 31 7.85 -1.80 16.98
N HIS A 32 6.96 -2.58 17.57
CA HIS A 32 7.26 -3.36 18.78
C HIS A 32 7.47 -4.84 18.48
N GLY A 33 6.70 -5.40 17.53
CA GLY A 33 6.88 -6.78 17.10
C GLY A 33 8.07 -7.02 16.18
N MET A 34 8.67 -5.96 15.63
CA MET A 34 9.78 -6.03 14.67
C MET A 34 9.49 -6.96 13.48
N LEU A 35 8.22 -7.02 13.07
CA LEU A 35 7.75 -7.87 11.99
C LEU A 35 7.71 -7.12 10.66
N ASN A 36 7.81 -7.87 9.56
CA ASN A 36 7.39 -7.41 8.25
C ASN A 36 5.86 -7.49 8.17
N VAL A 37 5.21 -6.47 7.67
CA VAL A 37 3.75 -6.40 7.60
C VAL A 37 3.31 -6.30 6.14
N PHE A 38 2.36 -7.15 5.79
CA PHE A 38 1.73 -7.22 4.47
C PHE A 38 0.24 -7.00 4.67
N ILE A 39 -0.30 -5.97 4.04
CA ILE A 39 -1.72 -5.61 4.14
C ILE A 39 -2.34 -5.76 2.76
N VAL A 40 -3.42 -6.54 2.70
CA VAL A 40 -4.15 -6.78 1.45
C VAL A 40 -5.62 -6.44 1.62
N GLY A 41 -6.20 -5.90 0.56
CA GLY A 41 -7.63 -5.56 0.48
C GLY A 41 -8.20 -5.95 -0.88
N GLU A 42 -9.49 -5.84 -1.06
CA GLU A 42 -10.15 -6.20 -2.33
C GLU A 42 -10.14 -5.02 -3.31
N GLU A 43 -10.35 -3.81 -2.81
CA GLU A 43 -10.52 -2.60 -3.60
C GLU A 43 -9.29 -1.70 -3.52
N GLU A 44 -8.79 -1.24 -4.68
CA GLU A 44 -7.60 -0.39 -4.79
C GLU A 44 -7.75 0.91 -3.98
N LEU A 45 -8.89 1.60 -4.12
CA LEU A 45 -9.17 2.83 -3.38
C LEU A 45 -9.10 2.62 -1.87
N HIS A 46 -9.61 1.49 -1.39
CA HIS A 46 -9.59 1.13 0.03
C HIS A 46 -8.16 0.87 0.51
N VAL A 47 -7.40 0.10 -0.27
CA VAL A 47 -5.98 -0.19 0.01
C VAL A 47 -5.15 1.09 0.05
N ASP A 48 -5.35 1.98 -0.93
CA ASP A 48 -4.63 3.26 -1.01
C ASP A 48 -4.97 4.18 0.16
N ALA A 49 -6.24 4.28 0.55
CA ALA A 49 -6.65 5.09 1.70
C ALA A 49 -6.01 4.58 3.00
N CYS A 50 -6.03 3.27 3.22
CA CYS A 50 -5.40 2.65 4.39
C CYS A 50 -3.86 2.78 4.36
N PHE A 51 -3.24 2.64 3.18
CA PHE A 51 -1.82 2.90 2.99
C PHE A 51 -1.44 4.32 3.43
N LEU A 52 -2.14 5.32 2.92
CA LEU A 52 -1.86 6.72 3.24
C LEU A 52 -2.04 7.01 4.73
N ALA A 53 -3.12 6.52 5.33
CA ALA A 53 -3.40 6.71 6.75
C ALA A 53 -2.28 6.12 7.63
N LEU A 54 -1.86 4.88 7.39
CA LEU A 54 -0.78 4.26 8.16
C LEU A 54 0.57 4.93 7.89
N TYR A 55 0.87 5.24 6.64
CA TYR A 55 2.12 5.90 6.25
C TYR A 55 2.30 7.25 6.96
N GLN A 56 1.25 8.06 7.05
CA GLN A 56 1.30 9.33 7.75
C GLN A 56 1.46 9.16 9.27
N GLN A 57 0.80 8.18 9.86
CA GLN A 57 1.00 7.87 11.28
C GLN A 57 2.46 7.48 11.56
N LEU A 58 3.04 6.62 10.71
CA LEU A 58 4.43 6.17 10.87
C LEU A 58 5.44 7.30 10.68
N LYS A 59 5.15 8.30 9.82
CA LYS A 59 6.02 9.48 9.66
C LYS A 59 6.21 10.29 10.94
N LEU A 60 5.29 10.19 11.87
CA LEU A 60 5.33 10.92 13.14
C LEU A 60 6.10 10.17 14.24
N GLU A 61 6.54 8.93 13.97
CA GLU A 61 7.26 8.11 14.93
C GLU A 61 8.73 8.54 15.04
N PRO A 62 9.19 8.91 16.24
CA PRO A 62 10.59 9.29 16.42
C PRO A 62 11.52 8.08 16.22
N GLY A 63 12.66 8.30 15.56
CA GLY A 63 13.66 7.25 15.30
C GLY A 63 13.24 6.22 14.25
N LEU A 64 12.17 6.50 13.48
CA LEU A 64 11.71 5.67 12.37
C LEU A 64 12.04 6.34 11.03
N HIS A 65 12.75 5.61 10.15
CA HIS A 65 13.07 6.03 8.81
C HIS A 65 12.22 5.27 7.80
N LEU A 66 11.34 5.97 7.09
CA LEU A 66 10.48 5.39 6.06
C LEU A 66 11.10 5.57 4.68
N HIS A 67 11.29 4.49 3.97
CA HIS A 67 11.81 4.44 2.62
C HIS A 67 10.71 3.99 1.66
N ARG A 68 9.95 4.95 1.11
CA ARG A 68 8.89 4.65 0.15
C ARG A 68 9.49 4.28 -1.20
N MET A 69 9.21 3.07 -1.65
CA MET A 69 9.56 2.63 -3.00
C MET A 69 8.70 3.36 -4.04
N MET A 70 9.34 3.83 -5.08
CA MET A 70 8.67 4.50 -6.21
C MET A 70 8.53 3.57 -7.42
N SER A 71 9.16 2.40 -7.37
CA SER A 71 9.21 1.40 -8.41
C SER A 71 9.31 0.02 -7.78
N PRO A 72 8.72 -1.03 -8.40
CA PRO A 72 8.84 -2.40 -7.89
C PRO A 72 10.17 -3.07 -8.28
N LYS A 73 11.10 -2.38 -8.91
CA LYS A 73 12.33 -3.00 -9.41
C LYS A 73 13.21 -3.48 -8.27
N VAL A 74 13.68 -4.72 -8.39
CA VAL A 74 14.58 -5.34 -7.40
C VAL A 74 15.88 -4.55 -7.25
N ASP A 75 16.40 -3.98 -8.33
CA ASP A 75 17.61 -3.16 -8.31
C ASP A 75 17.45 -1.93 -7.41
N ASP A 76 16.29 -1.26 -7.44
CA ASP A 76 15.99 -0.11 -6.58
C ASP A 76 15.92 -0.52 -5.10
N ILE A 77 15.42 -1.73 -4.82
CA ILE A 77 15.40 -2.31 -3.46
C ILE A 77 16.84 -2.57 -2.98
N VAL A 78 17.68 -3.13 -3.84
CA VAL A 78 19.09 -3.43 -3.52
C VAL A 78 19.86 -2.13 -3.29
N GLU A 79 19.67 -1.10 -4.12
CA GLU A 79 20.31 0.20 -3.95
C GLU A 79 19.91 0.86 -2.63
N LEU A 80 18.60 0.85 -2.31
CA LEU A 80 18.11 1.34 -1.03
C LEU A 80 18.74 0.57 0.13
N PHE A 81 18.78 -0.75 0.04
CA PHE A 81 19.36 -1.60 1.07
C PHE A 81 20.85 -1.31 1.28
N ASN A 82 21.59 -1.14 0.21
CA ASN A 82 23.00 -0.75 0.27
C ASN A 82 23.20 0.61 0.93
N THR A 83 22.28 1.56 0.71
CA THR A 83 22.31 2.88 1.36
C THR A 83 22.09 2.74 2.87
N VAL A 84 21.13 1.92 3.30
CA VAL A 84 20.84 1.67 4.73
C VAL A 84 22.01 0.93 5.39
N LEU A 85 22.70 0.06 4.66
CA LEU A 85 23.82 -0.72 5.17
C LEU A 85 25.18 -0.01 5.04
N ALA A 86 25.27 1.16 4.39
CA ALA A 86 26.54 1.80 4.02
C ALA A 86 27.49 2.02 5.19
N ASP A 87 26.95 2.30 6.38
CA ASP A 87 27.71 2.57 7.58
C ASP A 87 27.89 1.34 8.51
N LEU A 88 27.39 0.17 8.08
CA LEU A 88 27.47 -1.08 8.84
C LEU A 88 28.45 -2.06 8.18
N SER A 89 29.30 -2.70 8.99
CA SER A 89 29.97 -3.91 8.55
C SER A 89 28.99 -5.07 8.36
N ILE A 90 29.35 -6.07 7.55
CA ILE A 90 28.53 -7.27 7.33
C ILE A 90 28.24 -8.00 8.65
N GLU A 91 29.19 -7.99 9.58
CA GLU A 91 29.04 -8.63 10.89
C GLU A 91 28.05 -7.85 11.78
N GLU A 92 28.13 -6.53 11.81
CA GLU A 92 27.18 -5.64 12.50
C GLU A 92 25.78 -5.77 11.91
N ALA A 93 25.65 -5.76 10.57
CA ALA A 93 24.38 -5.93 9.89
C ALA A 93 23.67 -7.27 10.18
N ARG A 94 24.44 -8.31 10.53
CA ARG A 94 23.90 -9.62 10.90
C ARG A 94 23.57 -9.76 12.39
N ASN A 95 24.34 -9.15 13.26
CA ASN A 95 24.36 -9.48 14.69
C ASN A 95 24.00 -8.32 15.62
N GLN A 96 24.17 -7.07 15.19
CA GLN A 96 23.87 -5.89 16.01
C GLN A 96 22.56 -5.25 15.57
N GLN A 97 21.67 -4.97 16.55
CA GLN A 97 20.52 -4.12 16.31
C GLN A 97 20.99 -2.65 16.38
N THR A 98 20.80 -1.92 15.30
CA THR A 98 20.92 -0.46 15.31
C THR A 98 19.77 0.13 16.13
N GLN A 99 19.98 1.30 16.74
CA GLN A 99 18.91 2.00 17.48
C GLN A 99 17.85 2.56 16.52
N GLU A 100 18.27 2.93 15.32
CA GLU A 100 17.37 3.46 14.27
C GLU A 100 16.69 2.32 13.54
N ARG A 101 15.37 2.47 13.31
CA ARG A 101 14.59 1.51 12.57
C ARG A 101 14.26 2.03 11.19
N HIS A 102 14.52 1.21 10.20
CA HIS A 102 14.22 1.48 8.80
C HIS A 102 13.06 0.62 8.33
N ILE A 103 12.06 1.20 7.69
CA ILE A 103 10.95 0.48 7.07
C ILE A 103 10.92 0.76 5.58
N ILE A 104 11.07 -0.30 4.79
CA ILE A 104 10.86 -0.25 3.35
C ILE A 104 9.36 -0.31 3.11
N VAL A 105 8.81 0.75 2.53
CA VAL A 105 7.37 0.88 2.29
C VAL A 105 7.08 0.65 0.81
N MET A 106 6.33 -0.40 0.53
CA MET A 106 5.93 -0.81 -0.81
C MET A 106 4.43 -0.56 -1.00
N PRO A 107 4.03 0.46 -1.75
CA PRO A 107 2.64 0.65 -2.16
C PRO A 107 2.23 -0.45 -3.15
N ASP A 108 0.95 -0.50 -3.53
CA ASP A 108 0.50 -1.42 -4.57
C ASP A 108 1.14 -1.04 -5.92
N PHE A 109 1.87 -1.98 -6.49
CA PHE A 109 2.50 -1.88 -7.81
C PHE A 109 1.78 -2.72 -8.87
N GLY A 110 0.60 -3.25 -8.55
CA GLY A 110 -0.20 -4.03 -9.47
C GLY A 110 0.21 -5.51 -9.56
N PRO A 111 -0.10 -6.19 -10.68
CA PRO A 111 -0.14 -7.66 -10.78
C PRO A 111 1.18 -8.42 -10.57
N ASN A 112 2.30 -7.75 -10.49
CA ASN A 112 3.60 -8.40 -10.31
C ASN A 112 4.21 -8.18 -8.91
N ALA A 113 3.50 -7.50 -8.02
CA ALA A 113 4.00 -7.12 -6.70
C ALA A 113 4.46 -8.30 -5.82
N GLY A 114 3.93 -9.50 -6.04
CA GLY A 114 4.24 -10.66 -5.23
C GLY A 114 5.70 -11.12 -5.32
N LYS A 115 6.35 -10.99 -6.47
CA LYS A 115 7.78 -11.36 -6.66
C LYS A 115 8.67 -10.33 -5.95
N GLU A 116 8.35 -9.07 -6.09
CA GLU A 116 9.07 -7.97 -5.48
C GLU A 116 8.94 -8.02 -3.94
N TRP A 117 7.76 -8.37 -3.43
CA TRP A 117 7.56 -8.61 -2.01
C TRP A 117 8.49 -9.71 -1.48
N MET A 118 8.56 -10.85 -2.18
CA MET A 118 9.43 -11.96 -1.77
C MET A 118 10.91 -11.59 -1.85
N ALA A 119 11.33 -10.84 -2.86
CA ALA A 119 12.71 -10.39 -3.00
C ALA A 119 13.10 -9.41 -1.86
N CYS A 120 12.26 -8.41 -1.59
CA CYS A 120 12.46 -7.45 -0.51
C CYS A 120 12.49 -8.16 0.86
N GLU A 121 11.53 -9.03 1.11
CA GLU A 121 11.44 -9.81 2.34
C GLU A 121 12.68 -10.68 2.56
N SER A 122 13.19 -11.30 1.51
CA SER A 122 14.40 -12.12 1.58
C SER A 122 15.63 -11.27 1.95
N LEU A 123 15.78 -10.09 1.37
CA LEU A 123 16.86 -9.16 1.70
C LEU A 123 16.78 -8.70 3.17
N VAL A 124 15.60 -8.25 3.60
CA VAL A 124 15.36 -7.82 4.99
C VAL A 124 15.69 -8.92 5.99
N ASN A 125 15.34 -10.16 5.70
CA ASN A 125 15.59 -11.28 6.60
C ASN A 125 17.05 -11.78 6.58
N THR A 126 17.82 -11.44 5.54
CA THR A 126 19.25 -11.79 5.45
C THR A 126 20.10 -10.96 6.42
N PHE A 127 19.67 -9.73 6.75
CA PHE A 127 20.42 -8.81 7.59
C PHE A 127 19.59 -8.33 8.80
N PRO A 128 19.23 -9.23 9.73
CA PRO A 128 18.36 -8.87 10.87
C PRO A 128 18.96 -7.81 11.79
N GLY A 129 20.27 -7.71 11.85
CA GLY A 129 21.00 -6.70 12.66
C GLY A 129 20.88 -5.28 12.13
N ALA A 130 20.52 -5.11 10.85
CA ALA A 130 20.34 -3.79 10.26
C ALA A 130 19.06 -3.08 10.70
N ASN A 131 18.23 -3.74 11.49
CA ASN A 131 16.95 -3.22 11.97
C ASN A 131 16.03 -2.69 10.87
N VAL A 132 16.04 -3.36 9.72
CA VAL A 132 15.17 -3.08 8.58
C VAL A 132 13.93 -3.95 8.67
N GLY A 133 12.78 -3.37 8.41
CA GLY A 133 11.50 -4.06 8.25
C GLY A 133 10.84 -3.70 6.93
N MET A 134 9.74 -4.36 6.63
CA MET A 134 8.96 -4.14 5.41
C MET A 134 7.50 -3.88 5.75
N LEU A 135 6.91 -2.91 5.07
CA LEU A 135 5.48 -2.64 5.04
C LEU A 135 5.04 -2.66 3.57
N ALA A 136 4.15 -3.55 3.22
CA ALA A 136 3.64 -3.66 1.86
C ALA A 136 2.11 -3.66 1.84
N PHE A 137 1.56 -2.97 0.83
CA PHE A 137 0.13 -2.92 0.56
C PHE A 137 -0.15 -3.40 -0.86
N SER A 138 -1.23 -4.15 -1.05
CA SER A 138 -1.69 -4.53 -2.39
C SER A 138 -3.13 -5.00 -2.39
N THR A 139 -3.74 -5.00 -3.57
CA THR A 139 -5.03 -5.65 -3.78
C THR A 139 -4.88 -7.17 -3.85
N LEU A 140 -5.87 -7.89 -3.36
CA LEU A 140 -5.87 -9.37 -3.35
C LEU A 140 -5.75 -9.95 -4.76
N ASN A 141 -6.35 -9.29 -5.76
CA ASN A 141 -6.32 -9.73 -7.14
C ASN A 141 -4.92 -9.72 -7.77
N ASN A 142 -3.97 -9.00 -7.18
CA ASN A 142 -2.59 -8.94 -7.62
C ASN A 142 -1.73 -10.09 -7.11
N HIS A 143 -2.28 -10.99 -6.30
CA HIS A 143 -1.54 -12.06 -5.66
C HIS A 143 -2.18 -13.44 -5.85
N ASP A 144 -1.32 -14.44 -6.01
CA ASP A 144 -1.72 -15.82 -5.86
C ASP A 144 -1.92 -16.16 -4.37
N ALA A 145 -3.02 -16.84 -4.06
CA ALA A 145 -3.34 -17.28 -2.69
C ALA A 145 -2.23 -18.14 -2.06
N ALA A 146 -1.54 -18.97 -2.86
CA ALA A 146 -0.43 -19.78 -2.39
C ALA A 146 0.78 -18.91 -1.99
N ALA A 147 1.06 -17.84 -2.74
CA ALA A 147 2.13 -16.88 -2.41
C ALA A 147 1.84 -16.14 -1.09
N LEU A 148 0.61 -15.67 -0.89
CA LEU A 148 0.18 -15.04 0.36
C LEU A 148 0.26 -16.00 1.54
N GLN A 149 -0.13 -17.26 1.33
CA GLN A 149 -0.01 -18.30 2.37
C GLN A 149 1.46 -18.55 2.73
N GLN A 150 2.36 -18.63 1.76
CA GLN A 150 3.80 -18.79 2.03
C GLN A 150 4.37 -17.62 2.83
N LEU A 151 3.98 -16.38 2.53
CA LEU A 151 4.39 -15.21 3.30
C LEU A 151 3.91 -15.30 4.75
N SER A 152 2.67 -15.72 4.97
CA SER A 152 2.07 -15.82 6.30
C SER A 152 2.66 -16.90 7.20
N LEU A 153 3.29 -17.94 6.63
CA LEU A 153 3.93 -19.02 7.38
C LEU A 153 5.29 -18.63 7.97
N LYS A 154 5.89 -17.54 7.51
CA LYS A 154 7.20 -17.10 8.02
C LYS A 154 7.04 -16.35 9.34
N SER A 155 7.84 -16.70 10.34
CA SER A 155 7.70 -16.20 11.73
C SER A 155 7.91 -14.68 11.87
N ARG A 156 8.66 -14.05 10.96
CA ARG A 156 8.90 -12.60 10.95
C ARG A 156 7.88 -11.82 10.12
N ASN A 157 6.92 -12.48 9.52
CA ASN A 157 5.93 -11.87 8.67
C ASN A 157 4.56 -11.86 9.35
N LYS A 158 3.81 -10.81 9.12
CA LYS A 158 2.41 -10.68 9.50
C LYS A 158 1.59 -10.26 8.29
N LEU A 159 0.74 -11.16 7.82
CA LEU A 159 -0.24 -10.87 6.78
C LEU A 159 -1.54 -10.43 7.45
N MET A 160 -2.07 -9.31 7.01
CA MET A 160 -3.33 -8.72 7.47
C MET A 160 -4.25 -8.48 6.29
N ARG A 161 -5.55 -8.59 6.52
CA ARG A 161 -6.57 -8.27 5.53
C ARG A 161 -7.38 -7.08 6.01
N LEU A 162 -7.62 -6.15 5.11
CA LEU A 162 -8.60 -5.09 5.31
C LEU A 162 -10.00 -5.68 5.33
N THR A 163 -10.92 -4.98 5.95
CA THR A 163 -12.31 -5.40 6.02
C THR A 163 -12.96 -5.29 4.64
N GLU A 164 -13.78 -6.28 4.27
CA GLU A 164 -14.53 -6.23 3.01
C GLU A 164 -15.48 -5.02 3.01
N MET A 165 -15.52 -4.33 1.87
CA MET A 165 -16.36 -3.16 1.67
C MET A 165 -17.73 -3.60 1.13
N ASP A 166 -18.76 -3.46 1.93
CA ASP A 166 -20.13 -3.59 1.45
C ASP A 166 -20.64 -2.29 0.80
N HIS A 167 -21.76 -2.39 0.08
CA HIS A 167 -22.32 -1.25 -0.65
C HIS A 167 -22.61 -0.06 0.29
N SER A 168 -23.16 -0.30 1.46
CA SER A 168 -23.54 0.77 2.39
C SER A 168 -22.31 1.50 2.96
N THR A 169 -21.25 0.77 3.21
CA THR A 169 -19.99 1.33 3.72
C THR A 169 -19.30 2.17 2.64
N MET A 170 -19.29 1.69 1.39
CA MET A 170 -18.72 2.45 0.27
C MET A 170 -19.56 3.69 -0.04
N GLU A 171 -20.87 3.58 -0.07
CA GLU A 171 -21.77 4.72 -0.28
C GLU A 171 -21.53 5.82 0.76
N ARG A 172 -21.46 5.45 2.02
CA ARG A 172 -21.13 6.38 3.10
C ARG A 172 -19.78 7.06 2.88
N TYR A 173 -18.74 6.28 2.56
CA TYR A 173 -17.39 6.81 2.33
C TYR A 173 -17.33 7.78 1.15
N LEU A 174 -17.93 7.42 0.01
CA LEU A 174 -18.00 8.28 -1.16
C LEU A 174 -18.83 9.55 -0.90
N THR A 175 -19.92 9.44 -0.12
CA THR A 175 -20.72 10.60 0.31
C THR A 175 -19.91 11.53 1.20
N GLU A 176 -19.12 11.00 2.14
CA GLU A 176 -18.21 11.80 2.96
C GLU A 176 -17.13 12.49 2.10
N CYS A 177 -16.57 11.81 1.11
CA CYS A 177 -15.63 12.39 0.14
C CYS A 177 -16.28 13.52 -0.67
N HIS A 178 -17.54 13.32 -1.10
CA HIS A 178 -18.31 14.36 -1.80
C HIS A 178 -18.56 15.59 -0.93
N GLN A 179 -18.98 15.42 0.31
CA GLN A 179 -19.20 16.53 1.26
C GLN A 179 -17.92 17.34 1.52
N ARG A 180 -16.77 16.72 1.35
CA ARG A 180 -15.44 17.37 1.47
C ARG A 180 -14.93 17.95 0.16
N GLY A 181 -15.66 17.79 -0.95
CA GLY A 181 -15.28 18.27 -2.28
C GLY A 181 -14.19 17.43 -2.97
N ALA A 182 -13.90 16.22 -2.47
CA ALA A 182 -12.81 15.38 -2.97
C ALA A 182 -13.27 14.26 -3.91
N LEU A 183 -14.56 13.99 -4.01
CA LEU A 183 -15.05 12.86 -4.80
C LEU A 183 -14.72 12.99 -6.29
N ALA A 184 -14.75 14.21 -6.83
CA ALA A 184 -14.39 14.45 -8.22
C ALA A 184 -12.94 14.09 -8.54
N ASP A 185 -12.02 14.32 -7.59
CA ASP A 185 -10.60 13.98 -7.73
C ASP A 185 -10.34 12.47 -7.63
N LEU A 186 -11.26 11.73 -7.00
CA LEU A 186 -11.19 10.27 -6.88
C LEU A 186 -11.73 9.53 -8.12
N LEU A 187 -12.55 10.17 -8.96
CA LEU A 187 -13.15 9.53 -10.13
C LEU A 187 -12.15 8.81 -11.05
N PRO A 188 -10.95 9.36 -11.35
CA PRO A 188 -9.98 8.67 -12.19
C PRO A 188 -9.53 7.32 -11.61
N SER A 189 -9.43 7.22 -10.28
CA SER A 189 -9.07 5.96 -9.58
C SER A 189 -10.23 4.97 -9.50
N LEU A 190 -11.46 5.44 -9.72
CA LEU A 190 -12.67 4.62 -9.68
C LEU A 190 -13.12 4.11 -11.05
N GLN A 191 -12.47 4.54 -12.15
CA GLN A 191 -12.95 4.23 -13.52
C GLN A 191 -13.10 2.73 -13.81
N GLU A 192 -12.22 1.90 -13.29
CA GLU A 192 -12.25 0.45 -13.46
C GLU A 192 -12.87 -0.28 -12.26
N SER A 193 -13.29 0.46 -11.24
CA SER A 193 -13.91 -0.07 -10.02
C SER A 193 -15.41 -0.28 -10.20
N PRO A 194 -16.01 -1.30 -9.56
CA PRO A 194 -17.47 -1.48 -9.52
C PRO A 194 -18.19 -0.29 -8.87
N TRP A 195 -17.48 0.57 -8.17
CA TRP A 195 -18.01 1.74 -7.46
C TRP A 195 -18.10 3.02 -8.31
N CYS A 196 -17.63 2.97 -9.56
CA CYS A 196 -17.66 4.13 -10.46
C CYS A 196 -19.10 4.67 -10.66
N ALA A 197 -20.05 3.77 -10.92
CA ALA A 197 -21.46 4.15 -11.12
C ALA A 197 -22.05 4.83 -9.87
N LEU A 198 -21.76 4.32 -8.68
CA LEU A 198 -22.20 4.90 -7.42
C LEU A 198 -21.58 6.29 -7.19
N ALA A 199 -20.29 6.47 -7.47
CA ALA A 199 -19.62 7.75 -7.35
C ALA A 199 -20.21 8.81 -8.30
N MET A 200 -20.55 8.40 -9.53
CA MET A 200 -21.19 9.25 -10.53
C MET A 200 -22.61 9.66 -10.11
N GLU A 201 -23.38 8.73 -9.52
CA GLU A 201 -24.70 9.01 -8.97
C GLU A 201 -24.64 10.04 -7.83
N ILE A 202 -23.68 9.88 -6.91
CA ILE A 202 -23.51 10.82 -5.79
C ILE A 202 -23.10 12.23 -6.29
N LEU A 203 -22.39 12.32 -7.40
CA LEU A 203 -22.02 13.59 -8.03
C LEU A 203 -23.11 14.19 -8.91
N ASP A 204 -24.28 13.56 -9.06
CA ASP A 204 -25.34 13.94 -10.01
C ASP A 204 -24.84 14.04 -11.46
N LEU A 205 -23.85 13.21 -11.84
CA LEU A 205 -23.32 13.17 -13.18
C LEU A 205 -24.03 12.12 -14.02
N ASP A 206 -24.38 12.47 -15.27
CA ASP A 206 -24.92 11.50 -16.22
C ASP A 206 -23.84 10.51 -16.64
N VAL A 207 -24.07 9.21 -16.40
CA VAL A 207 -23.15 8.11 -16.75
C VAL A 207 -22.85 8.09 -18.27
N SER A 208 -23.72 8.69 -19.10
CA SER A 208 -23.53 8.81 -20.55
C SER A 208 -22.37 9.73 -20.98
N ASP A 209 -21.93 10.63 -20.09
CA ASP A 209 -20.87 11.60 -20.37
C ASP A 209 -19.45 11.10 -20.07
N THR A 210 -19.30 9.88 -19.64
CA THR A 210 -17.96 9.31 -19.39
C THR A 210 -17.20 9.19 -20.72
N PRO A 211 -16.04 9.85 -20.90
CA PRO A 211 -15.29 9.76 -22.16
C PRO A 211 -14.83 8.32 -22.35
N LYS A 212 -15.41 7.65 -23.35
CA LYS A 212 -14.89 6.37 -23.83
C LYS A 212 -13.47 6.64 -24.32
N HIS A 213 -12.47 6.17 -23.60
CA HIS A 213 -11.11 6.10 -24.14
C HIS A 213 -11.18 5.30 -25.43
N SER A 214 -11.12 5.99 -26.56
CA SER A 214 -10.91 5.38 -27.84
C SER A 214 -9.57 4.66 -27.77
N VAL A 215 -9.63 3.34 -27.73
CA VAL A 215 -8.50 2.50 -28.08
C VAL A 215 -8.14 2.91 -29.50
N SER A 216 -7.07 3.68 -29.66
CA SER A 216 -6.54 4.02 -30.97
C SER A 216 -6.01 2.73 -31.56
N ASP A 217 -6.69 2.24 -32.57
CA ASP A 217 -6.19 1.23 -33.50
C ASP A 217 -4.78 1.63 -33.93
N TYR A 218 -3.78 0.95 -33.41
CA TYR A 218 -2.48 0.92 -34.06
C TYR A 218 -2.64 0.11 -35.34
N ASP A 219 -2.84 0.84 -36.42
CA ASP A 219 -2.82 0.37 -37.78
C ASP A 219 -1.47 -0.31 -38.06
N GLU A 220 -1.50 -1.64 -38.17
CA GLU A 220 -0.43 -2.40 -38.78
C GLU A 220 -0.37 -2.08 -40.27
N SER A 221 0.51 -1.21 -40.66
CA SER A 221 0.88 -1.05 -42.08
C SER A 221 2.33 -0.66 -42.24
N MET A 222 3.08 -1.66 -42.73
CA MET A 222 4.38 -1.69 -43.40
C MET A 222 5.59 -2.03 -42.58
#